data_457bf693969c46fb3b5ede87b7b79026
#
_entry.id   457bf693969c46fb3b5ede87b7b79026
#
_cell.length_a   1.000
_cell.length_b   1.000
_cell.length_c   1.000
_cell.angle_alpha   90.00
_cell.angle_beta   90.00
_cell.angle_gamma   90.00
#
_symmetry.space_group_name_H-M   'P 1'
#
loop_
_entity.id
_entity.type
_entity.pdbx_description
1 polymer ?
#
loop_
_entity_poly.entity_id
_entity_poly.type
_entity_poly.pdbx_seq_one_letter_code
_entity_poly.pdbx_strand_id
1 'polypeptide(L)'
;DVAYPYAIGDELGSVTTSFYGDQYYYYFYNWQVETPSIFCASERTPISVTLVDVTEIPEVNELRLFPNPAQTDLQVELLMADRANLQLSLTNALGQQIYQEQLSGVAAGLHKHTIDVSQLPAGVYQLQLSLGDRIAVRKVVVE
;
A
#
# COMPACT_ATOMS: atom_id res chain seq x y z
N ASP A 1 -61.89 18.38 6.41
CA ASP A 1 -61.65 17.54 7.62
C ASP A 1 -60.25 16.99 7.52
N VAL A 2 -59.48 17.26 8.52
CA VAL A 2 -58.09 16.80 8.64
C VAL A 2 -58.12 15.49 9.45
N ALA A 3 -57.67 14.42 8.83
CA ALA A 3 -57.62 13.13 9.49
C ALA A 3 -56.18 12.67 9.72
N TYR A 4 -55.83 12.42 10.95
CA TYR A 4 -54.61 11.72 11.32
C TYR A 4 -54.82 10.19 11.27
N PRO A 5 -53.74 9.41 10.97
CA PRO A 5 -52.37 9.81 10.68
C PRO A 5 -52.16 10.19 9.22
N TYR A 6 -51.16 11.07 8.95
CA TYR A 6 -50.69 11.35 7.61
C TYR A 6 -49.45 10.52 7.28
N ALA A 7 -49.51 9.83 6.20
CA ALA A 7 -48.30 9.20 5.65
C ALA A 7 -47.34 10.25 5.10
N ILE A 8 -46.06 10.15 5.44
CA ILE A 8 -44.97 10.94 4.92
C ILE A 8 -44.21 10.10 3.92
N GLY A 9 -44.55 10.23 2.65
CA GLY A 9 -43.91 9.43 1.58
C GLY A 9 -44.11 7.91 1.76
N ASP A 10 -43.65 7.17 0.79
CA ASP A 10 -43.70 5.71 0.87
C ASP A 10 -42.58 5.23 1.83
N GLU A 11 -42.95 4.74 3.02
CA GLU A 11 -42.07 4.16 4.04
C GLU A 11 -41.31 5.14 4.95
N LEU A 12 -41.45 6.46 4.84
CA LEU A 12 -40.74 7.40 5.71
C LEU A 12 -41.38 7.56 7.11
N GLY A 13 -42.64 7.19 7.26
CA GLY A 13 -43.32 7.29 8.52
C GLY A 13 -44.67 7.98 8.41
N SER A 14 -45.29 8.32 9.56
CA SER A 14 -46.54 9.04 9.60
C SER A 14 -46.59 10.03 10.76
N VAL A 15 -47.30 11.14 10.55
CA VAL A 15 -47.65 12.08 11.64
C VAL A 15 -48.93 11.60 12.30
N THR A 16 -48.86 11.23 13.55
CA THR A 16 -49.97 10.57 14.25
C THR A 16 -50.87 11.52 15.00
N THR A 17 -50.35 12.64 15.46
CA THR A 17 -51.11 13.66 16.22
C THR A 17 -50.35 15.00 16.25
N SER A 18 -51.07 16.08 16.69
CA SER A 18 -50.43 17.35 17.04
C SER A 18 -50.27 17.52 18.55
N PHE A 19 -49.43 18.45 18.98
CA PHE A 19 -49.26 18.77 20.42
C PHE A 19 -50.55 19.20 21.07
N TYR A 20 -51.50 19.79 20.35
CA TYR A 20 -52.80 20.23 20.84
C TYR A 20 -53.93 19.24 20.56
N GLY A 21 -53.61 18.02 20.13
CA GLY A 21 -54.55 16.96 19.81
C GLY A 21 -54.95 16.86 18.33
N ASP A 22 -55.74 15.87 18.01
CA ASP A 22 -56.06 15.46 16.62
C ASP A 22 -57.00 16.46 15.90
N GLN A 23 -57.50 17.44 16.61
CA GLN A 23 -58.39 18.46 16.03
C GLN A 23 -57.64 19.66 15.48
N TYR A 24 -56.36 19.76 15.70
CA TYR A 24 -55.55 20.89 15.29
C TYR A 24 -54.52 20.50 14.26
N TYR A 25 -54.53 21.25 13.15
CA TYR A 25 -53.57 21.09 12.06
C TYR A 25 -52.66 22.33 11.97
N TYR A 26 -51.36 22.08 12.02
CA TYR A 26 -50.39 23.14 11.80
C TYR A 26 -50.00 23.16 10.33
N TYR A 27 -50.14 24.33 9.69
CA TYR A 27 -49.66 24.56 8.35
C TYR A 27 -48.15 24.78 8.39
N PHE A 28 -47.39 23.69 8.16
CA PHE A 28 -45.98 23.80 7.94
C PHE A 28 -45.73 23.75 6.45
N TYR A 29 -45.00 24.74 5.94
CA TYR A 29 -44.59 24.81 4.56
C TYR A 29 -43.11 24.44 4.46
N ASN A 30 -42.70 23.68 3.45
CA ASN A 30 -41.33 23.23 3.17
C ASN A 30 -40.73 22.33 4.27
N TRP A 31 -41.38 21.20 4.50
CA TRP A 31 -40.80 20.16 5.36
C TRP A 31 -39.57 19.57 4.66
N GLN A 32 -38.43 19.66 5.33
CA GLN A 32 -37.22 18.92 4.95
C GLN A 32 -37.12 17.73 5.92
N VAL A 33 -37.33 16.54 5.40
CA VAL A 33 -37.18 15.31 6.18
C VAL A 33 -35.83 14.72 5.81
N GLU A 34 -34.90 14.73 6.73
CA GLU A 34 -33.65 14.05 6.57
C GLU A 34 -33.73 12.68 7.22
N THR A 35 -33.61 11.64 6.43
CA THR A 35 -33.37 10.30 6.95
C THR A 35 -31.93 10.20 7.42
N PRO A 36 -31.67 9.67 8.63
CA PRO A 36 -30.30 9.38 9.00
C PRO A 36 -29.69 8.47 7.94
N SER A 37 -28.47 8.82 7.47
CA SER A 37 -27.76 7.99 6.50
C SER A 37 -27.60 6.59 7.06
N ILE A 38 -28.34 5.65 6.47
CA ILE A 38 -28.19 4.23 6.81
C ILE A 38 -26.88 3.81 6.19
N PHE A 39 -25.81 3.78 6.99
CA PHE A 39 -24.60 3.13 6.59
C PHE A 39 -24.89 1.63 6.55
N CYS A 40 -25.11 1.10 5.38
CA CYS A 40 -25.04 -0.34 5.17
C CYS A 40 -23.59 -0.76 5.35
N ALA A 41 -23.16 -0.99 6.58
CA ALA A 41 -21.90 -1.67 6.84
C ALA A 41 -22.12 -3.15 6.50
N SER A 42 -21.56 -3.59 5.37
CA SER A 42 -21.42 -5.03 5.12
C SER A 42 -20.59 -5.64 6.24
N GLU A 43 -20.89 -6.89 6.59
CA GLU A 43 -20.05 -7.63 7.52
C GLU A 43 -18.60 -7.58 7.05
N ARG A 44 -17.73 -7.08 7.92
CA ARG A 44 -16.29 -7.07 7.65
C ARG A 44 -15.78 -8.48 7.84
N THR A 45 -15.39 -9.11 6.75
CA THR A 45 -14.64 -10.36 6.82
C THR A 45 -13.25 -10.01 7.36
N PRO A 46 -12.83 -10.52 8.53
CA PRO A 46 -11.49 -10.28 9.02
C PRO A 46 -10.49 -10.91 8.03
N ILE A 47 -9.71 -10.08 7.37
CA ILE A 47 -8.57 -10.53 6.58
C ILE A 47 -7.41 -10.64 7.56
N SER A 48 -7.02 -11.86 7.89
CA SER A 48 -5.77 -12.11 8.61
C SER A 48 -4.63 -11.89 7.64
N VAL A 49 -3.99 -10.74 7.70
CA VAL A 49 -2.71 -10.52 7.03
C VAL A 49 -1.65 -11.11 7.98
N THR A 50 -1.17 -12.29 7.67
CA THR A 50 0.04 -12.79 8.29
C THR A 50 1.19 -11.99 7.65
N LEU A 51 1.76 -11.07 8.38
CA LEU A 51 3.05 -10.51 8.01
C LEU A 51 4.03 -11.69 8.11
N VAL A 52 4.33 -12.29 6.97
CA VAL A 52 5.50 -13.16 6.89
C VAL A 52 6.65 -12.20 7.16
N ASP A 53 7.28 -12.38 8.30
CA ASP A 53 8.48 -11.63 8.68
C ASP A 53 9.46 -11.81 7.51
N VAL A 54 9.62 -10.77 6.72
CA VAL A 54 10.75 -10.70 5.80
C VAL A 54 11.94 -10.57 6.73
N THR A 55 12.54 -11.69 7.05
CA THR A 55 13.76 -11.72 7.86
C THR A 55 14.75 -10.85 7.12
N GLU A 56 14.83 -9.58 7.50
CA GLU A 56 15.95 -8.75 7.07
C GLU A 56 17.19 -9.56 7.40
N ILE A 57 18.00 -9.80 6.41
CA ILE A 57 19.20 -10.59 6.56
C ILE A 57 20.05 -9.86 7.63
N PRO A 58 20.20 -10.34 8.86
CA PRO A 58 20.98 -9.64 9.88
C PRO A 58 22.44 -9.45 9.44
N GLU A 59 22.89 -10.29 8.51
CA GLU A 59 24.23 -10.29 7.92
C GLU A 59 24.37 -9.28 6.75
N VAL A 60 23.27 -8.71 6.25
CA VAL A 60 23.29 -7.65 5.24
C VAL A 60 23.32 -6.25 5.86
N ASN A 61 23.70 -6.10 7.10
CA ASN A 61 24.13 -4.81 7.63
C ASN A 61 25.32 -4.21 6.85
N GLU A 62 25.91 -4.98 5.96
CA GLU A 62 27.02 -4.55 5.10
C GLU A 62 26.67 -4.46 3.60
N LEU A 63 25.36 -4.43 3.24
CA LEU A 63 24.98 -4.03 1.89
C LEU A 63 25.14 -2.52 1.72
N ARG A 64 26.11 -2.12 0.94
CA ARG A 64 26.38 -0.71 0.63
C ARG A 64 26.11 -0.44 -0.84
N LEU A 65 25.47 0.69 -1.11
CA LEU A 65 25.16 1.19 -2.44
C LEU A 65 25.79 2.55 -2.61
N PHE A 66 26.63 2.72 -3.64
CA PHE A 66 27.24 4.01 -3.92
C PHE A 66 27.67 4.13 -5.39
N PRO A 67 27.67 5.37 -5.93
CA PRO A 67 27.05 6.53 -5.33
C PRO A 67 25.52 6.39 -5.26
N ASN A 68 24.89 7.07 -4.32
CA ASN A 68 23.44 7.19 -4.29
C ASN A 68 23.09 8.63 -3.83
N PRO A 69 22.72 9.52 -4.77
CA PRO A 69 22.28 9.27 -6.15
C PRO A 69 23.39 8.77 -7.11
N ALA A 70 22.98 7.94 -8.07
CA ALA A 70 23.81 7.39 -9.12
C ALA A 70 23.51 8.06 -10.47
N GLN A 71 24.54 8.26 -11.31
CA GLN A 71 24.39 8.86 -12.63
C GLN A 71 24.74 7.88 -13.77
N THR A 72 25.81 7.15 -13.61
CA THR A 72 26.28 6.19 -14.63
C THR A 72 26.32 4.78 -14.09
N ASP A 73 26.96 4.61 -12.94
CA ASP A 73 27.22 3.32 -12.34
C ASP A 73 26.74 3.29 -10.89
N LEU A 74 26.09 2.21 -10.51
CA LEU A 74 25.73 1.90 -9.14
C LEU A 74 26.59 0.73 -8.65
N GLN A 75 27.45 0.96 -7.68
CA GLN A 75 28.23 -0.10 -7.04
C GLN A 75 27.43 -0.70 -5.89
N VAL A 76 27.36 -2.00 -5.91
CA VAL A 76 26.75 -2.83 -4.87
C VAL A 76 27.86 -3.58 -4.15
N GLU A 77 28.15 -3.23 -2.91
CA GLU A 77 29.08 -3.97 -2.06
C GLU A 77 28.29 -4.83 -1.06
N LEU A 78 28.68 -6.08 -0.97
CA LEU A 78 28.03 -7.07 -0.12
C LEU A 78 29.05 -7.96 0.55
N LEU A 79 28.94 -8.13 1.86
CA LEU A 79 29.70 -9.14 2.58
C LEU A 79 28.90 -10.44 2.66
N MET A 80 29.43 -11.52 2.09
CA MET A 80 28.84 -12.85 2.13
C MET A 80 29.45 -13.66 3.27
N ALA A 81 28.61 -14.19 4.17
CA ALA A 81 29.09 -15.08 5.23
C ALA A 81 29.47 -16.46 4.68
N ASP A 82 28.64 -16.97 3.78
CA ASP A 82 28.78 -18.29 3.18
C ASP A 82 28.65 -18.24 1.66
N ARG A 83 29.04 -19.33 1.02
CA ARG A 83 28.84 -19.48 -0.44
C ARG A 83 27.37 -19.65 -0.75
N ALA A 84 26.82 -18.78 -1.61
CA ALA A 84 25.43 -18.84 -2.03
C ALA A 84 25.22 -18.36 -3.47
N ASN A 85 24.00 -18.56 -3.97
CA ASN A 85 23.53 -17.95 -5.18
C ASN A 85 22.89 -16.60 -4.83
N LEU A 86 23.28 -15.59 -5.56
CA LEU A 86 22.83 -14.21 -5.38
C LEU A 86 22.02 -13.79 -6.59
N GLN A 87 20.85 -13.21 -6.36
CA GLN A 87 20.06 -12.56 -7.40
C GLN A 87 19.92 -11.09 -7.07
N LEU A 88 20.23 -10.26 -8.05
CA LEU A 88 20.05 -8.81 -8.03
C LEU A 88 18.93 -8.45 -8.97
N SER A 89 17.99 -7.61 -8.54
CA SER A 89 16.97 -7.04 -9.42
C SER A 89 16.72 -5.58 -9.07
N LEU A 90 16.53 -4.75 -10.11
CA LEU A 90 16.21 -3.33 -9.96
C LEU A 90 14.81 -3.10 -10.52
N THR A 91 13.94 -2.49 -9.73
CA THR A 91 12.56 -2.16 -10.12
C THR A 91 12.32 -0.66 -10.02
N ASN A 92 11.51 -0.12 -10.93
CA ASN A 92 11.07 1.27 -10.87
C ASN A 92 9.90 1.48 -9.90
N ALA A 93 9.44 2.73 -9.76
CA ALA A 93 8.32 3.09 -8.88
C ALA A 93 6.96 2.45 -9.27
N LEU A 94 6.84 1.95 -10.51
CA LEU A 94 5.65 1.24 -11.00
C LEU A 94 5.73 -0.28 -10.76
N GLY A 95 6.82 -0.77 -10.15
CA GLY A 95 7.05 -2.19 -9.92
C GLY A 95 7.55 -2.95 -11.15
N GLN A 96 7.92 -2.25 -12.23
CA GLN A 96 8.48 -2.89 -13.41
C GLN A 96 9.95 -3.23 -13.14
N GLN A 97 10.34 -4.46 -13.43
CA GLN A 97 11.73 -4.91 -13.34
C GLN A 97 12.52 -4.39 -14.54
N ILE A 98 13.55 -3.59 -14.25
CA ILE A 98 14.40 -2.94 -15.26
C ILE A 98 15.70 -3.70 -15.45
N TYR A 99 16.21 -4.31 -14.39
CA TYR A 99 17.44 -5.07 -14.41
C TYR A 99 17.28 -6.33 -13.56
N GLN A 100 17.91 -7.41 -14.01
CA GLN A 100 18.02 -8.64 -13.25
C GLN A 100 19.32 -9.34 -13.61
N GLU A 101 20.02 -9.81 -12.60
CA GLU A 101 21.20 -10.66 -12.76
C GLU A 101 21.22 -11.73 -11.69
N GLN A 102 21.70 -12.91 -12.07
CA GLN A 102 21.87 -14.04 -11.20
C GLN A 102 23.33 -14.48 -11.17
N LEU A 103 23.93 -14.40 -10.01
CA LEU A 103 25.31 -14.80 -9.74
C LEU A 103 25.30 -16.13 -8.98
N SER A 104 25.79 -17.19 -9.61
CA SER A 104 25.80 -18.53 -9.03
C SER A 104 27.09 -18.81 -8.32
N GLY A 105 26.97 -19.41 -7.12
CA GLY A 105 28.13 -19.93 -6.39
C GLY A 105 29.11 -18.84 -5.90
N VAL A 106 28.58 -17.66 -5.58
CA VAL A 106 29.35 -16.56 -4.99
C VAL A 106 29.99 -17.02 -3.67
N ALA A 107 31.31 -16.90 -3.54
CA ALA A 107 32.05 -17.38 -2.37
C ALA A 107 31.79 -16.48 -1.14
N ALA A 108 32.18 -16.93 0.04
CA ALA A 108 32.22 -16.07 1.23
C ALA A 108 33.25 -14.94 1.05
N GLY A 109 32.97 -13.77 1.63
CA GLY A 109 33.83 -12.59 1.58
C GLY A 109 33.15 -11.36 0.98
N LEU A 110 33.93 -10.31 0.79
CA LEU A 110 33.45 -9.05 0.23
C LEU A 110 33.31 -9.14 -1.30
N HIS A 111 32.14 -8.88 -1.80
CA HIS A 111 31.83 -8.84 -3.24
C HIS A 111 31.44 -7.43 -3.65
N LYS A 112 31.90 -7.05 -4.85
CA LYS A 112 31.57 -5.79 -5.50
C LYS A 112 30.97 -6.11 -6.85
N HIS A 113 29.80 -5.53 -7.10
CA HIS A 113 29.09 -5.67 -8.35
C HIS A 113 28.72 -4.27 -8.84
N THR A 114 28.83 -4.03 -10.14
CA THR A 114 28.51 -2.74 -10.74
C THR A 114 27.34 -2.88 -11.70
N ILE A 115 26.33 -2.05 -11.50
CA ILE A 115 25.15 -1.98 -12.34
C ILE A 115 25.21 -0.68 -13.14
N ASP A 116 25.18 -0.77 -14.47
CA ASP A 116 25.09 0.40 -15.35
C ASP A 116 23.67 0.97 -15.28
N VAL A 117 23.54 2.19 -14.80
CA VAL A 117 22.29 2.93 -14.69
C VAL A 117 22.21 4.12 -15.64
N SER A 118 23.20 4.32 -16.51
CA SER A 118 23.35 5.48 -17.41
C SER A 118 22.18 5.65 -18.38
N GLN A 119 21.48 4.55 -18.71
CA GLN A 119 20.33 4.56 -19.61
C GLN A 119 18.99 4.64 -18.90
N LEU A 120 19.01 4.69 -17.57
CA LEU A 120 17.78 4.74 -16.77
C LEU A 120 17.31 6.19 -16.63
N PRO A 121 15.99 6.44 -16.76
CA PRO A 121 15.43 7.74 -16.45
C PRO A 121 15.71 8.16 -15.00
N ALA A 122 15.95 9.46 -14.77
CA ALA A 122 16.05 9.98 -13.42
C ALA A 122 14.82 9.64 -12.59
N GLY A 123 15.03 9.12 -11.38
CA GLY A 123 13.93 8.65 -10.56
C GLY A 123 14.35 7.80 -9.37
N VAL A 124 13.33 7.24 -8.70
CA VAL A 124 13.52 6.35 -7.56
C VAL A 124 13.32 4.90 -7.99
N TYR A 125 14.27 4.08 -7.64
CA TYR A 125 14.30 2.65 -7.92
C TYR A 125 14.45 1.85 -6.62
N GLN A 126 14.11 0.59 -6.67
CA GLN A 126 14.33 -0.35 -5.59
C GLN A 126 15.26 -1.45 -6.06
N LEU A 127 16.42 -1.57 -5.42
CA LEU A 127 17.31 -2.72 -5.58
C LEU A 127 16.89 -3.80 -4.60
N GLN A 128 16.52 -4.94 -5.13
CA GLN A 128 16.27 -6.14 -4.37
C GLN A 128 17.43 -7.12 -4.57
N LEU A 129 17.94 -7.61 -3.47
CA LEU A 129 18.97 -8.62 -3.41
C LEU A 129 18.38 -9.86 -2.72
N SER A 130 18.46 -11.00 -3.38
CA SER A 130 17.96 -12.27 -2.87
C SER A 130 19.08 -13.29 -2.70
N LEU A 131 19.12 -13.92 -1.54
CA LEU A 131 20.06 -14.96 -1.11
C LEU A 131 19.27 -16.17 -0.62
N GLY A 132 18.96 -17.13 -1.52
CA GLY A 132 18.04 -18.20 -1.18
C GLY A 132 16.66 -17.62 -0.78
N ASP A 133 16.20 -17.93 0.42
CA ASP A 133 14.91 -17.45 0.94
C ASP A 133 14.99 -16.08 1.61
N ARG A 134 16.15 -15.47 1.63
CA ARG A 134 16.40 -14.16 2.27
C ARG A 134 16.40 -13.06 1.23
N ILE A 135 15.78 -11.93 1.56
CA ILE A 135 15.64 -10.78 0.67
C ILE A 135 16.06 -9.50 1.40
N ALA A 136 16.87 -8.68 0.75
CA ALA A 136 17.14 -7.32 1.17
C ALA A 136 16.69 -6.34 0.10
N VAL A 137 16.06 -5.24 0.51
CA VAL A 137 15.61 -4.18 -0.40
C VAL A 137 16.24 -2.86 0.01
N ARG A 138 16.75 -2.13 -0.97
CA ARG A 138 17.36 -0.79 -0.77
C ARG A 138 16.87 0.19 -1.82
N LYS A 139 16.65 1.42 -1.37
CA LYS A 139 16.30 2.53 -2.26
C LYS A 139 17.53 3.01 -3.03
N VAL A 140 17.37 3.20 -4.33
CA VAL A 140 18.34 3.80 -5.24
C VAL A 140 17.72 5.04 -5.87
N VAL A 141 18.50 6.11 -5.98
CA VAL A 141 18.11 7.33 -6.69
C VAL A 141 19.04 7.44 -7.89
N VAL A 142 18.48 7.63 -9.08
CA VAL A 142 19.18 7.88 -10.34
C VAL A 142 18.93 9.32 -10.77
N GLU A 143 19.98 10.05 -11.16
CA GLU A 143 19.96 11.45 -11.63
C GLU A 143 20.52 11.61 -13.04
#